data_d20dc4a46f03bb0d4b6824c23ca24182
#
_entry.id   d20dc4a46f03bb0d4b6824c23ca24182
#
_cell.length_a   1.000
_cell.length_b   1.000
_cell.length_c   1.000
_cell.angle_alpha   90.00
_cell.angle_beta   90.00
_cell.angle_gamma   90.00
#
_symmetry.space_group_name_H-M   'P 1'
#
loop_
_entity.id
_entity.type
_entity.pdbx_description
1 polymer ?
#
loop_
_entity_poly.entity_id
_entity_poly.type
_entity_poly.pdbx_seq_one_letter_code
_entity_poly.pdbx_strand_id
1 'polypeptide(L)'
;MISMIDNYDSFVFNVEQYLKEMTDDEVITVRNDAITIDDIKKMNPDKIIFSPGPKHPKDSGICLEILNNIDELGNIPILGICLGHQAIGMNFGGEIRRLENPLHGKTSEITVLSENSVLFKNLPKKFKVMRYHSLYVDNIPEELEVTARSEDGIAMAVEHKVKIFLEYSFIQNHFLQNMEKI
;
A
#
# COMPACT_ATOMS: atom_id res chain seq x y z
N MET A 1 -6.16 -14.37 9.19
CA MET A 1 -5.28 -14.70 8.04
C MET A 1 -5.09 -13.46 7.17
N ILE A 2 -3.87 -13.20 6.72
CA ILE A 2 -3.49 -12.09 5.83
C ILE A 2 -3.13 -12.68 4.46
N SER A 3 -3.74 -12.18 3.38
CA SER A 3 -3.34 -12.52 2.01
C SER A 3 -2.44 -11.42 1.47
N MET A 4 -1.23 -11.76 1.06
CA MET A 4 -0.31 -10.83 0.39
C MET A 4 -0.25 -11.13 -1.11
N ILE A 5 -0.61 -10.14 -1.92
CA ILE A 5 -0.52 -10.23 -3.38
C ILE A 5 0.87 -9.78 -3.82
N ASP A 6 1.64 -10.71 -4.34
CA ASP A 6 3.01 -10.49 -4.79
C ASP A 6 3.05 -9.95 -6.23
N ASN A 7 3.50 -8.72 -6.38
CA ASN A 7 3.68 -8.03 -7.65
C ASN A 7 5.10 -8.22 -8.24
N TYR A 8 5.76 -9.33 -7.93
CA TYR A 8 7.09 -9.69 -8.47
C TYR A 8 8.21 -8.77 -8.02
N ASP A 9 8.15 -8.29 -6.77
CA ASP A 9 9.20 -7.47 -6.19
C ASP A 9 10.19 -8.26 -5.33
N SER A 10 11.44 -7.84 -5.29
CA SER A 10 12.47 -8.48 -4.45
C SER A 10 12.26 -8.27 -2.95
N PHE A 11 11.49 -7.26 -2.54
CA PHE A 11 11.19 -6.97 -1.14
C PHE A 11 9.99 -7.73 -0.59
N VAL A 12 9.26 -8.50 -1.40
CA VAL A 12 8.07 -9.26 -0.96
C VAL A 12 8.38 -10.16 0.22
N PHE A 13 9.47 -10.92 0.16
CA PHE A 13 9.88 -11.82 1.25
C PHE A 13 10.24 -11.06 2.53
N ASN A 14 10.80 -9.86 2.43
CA ASN A 14 11.09 -9.02 3.59
C ASN A 14 9.79 -8.54 4.25
N VAL A 15 8.80 -8.11 3.44
CA VAL A 15 7.47 -7.71 3.94
C VAL A 15 6.78 -8.90 4.62
N GLU A 16 6.79 -10.07 3.98
CA GLU A 16 6.24 -11.31 4.55
C GLU A 16 6.88 -11.66 5.88
N GLN A 17 8.21 -11.60 5.97
CA GLN A 17 8.93 -11.88 7.20
C GLN A 17 8.53 -10.91 8.31
N TYR A 18 8.48 -9.60 8.03
CA TYR A 18 8.06 -8.60 9.01
C TYR A 18 6.63 -8.83 9.50
N LEU A 19 5.71 -9.20 8.61
CA LEU A 19 4.35 -9.55 9.01
C LEU A 19 4.34 -10.73 9.98
N LYS A 20 5.05 -11.81 9.66
CA LYS A 20 5.16 -13.00 10.51
C LYS A 20 5.84 -12.76 11.87
N GLU A 21 6.70 -11.74 11.95
CA GLU A 21 7.32 -11.31 13.21
C GLU A 21 6.40 -10.44 14.08
N MET A 22 5.39 -9.79 13.47
CA MET A 22 4.52 -8.82 14.13
C MET A 22 3.13 -9.34 14.45
N THR A 23 2.70 -10.45 13.87
CA THR A 23 1.37 -11.01 14.10
C THR A 23 1.42 -12.54 14.15
N ASP A 24 0.54 -13.13 14.93
CA ASP A 24 0.30 -14.59 14.94
C ASP A 24 -0.63 -15.01 13.79
N ASP A 25 -1.11 -14.07 12.97
CA ASP A 25 -1.95 -14.35 11.81
C ASP A 25 -1.18 -15.19 10.78
N GLU A 26 -1.85 -16.16 10.18
CA GLU A 26 -1.31 -16.85 9.01
C GLU A 26 -1.15 -15.85 7.85
N VAL A 27 0.04 -15.81 7.25
CA VAL A 27 0.35 -14.97 6.07
C VAL A 27 0.53 -15.85 4.86
N ILE A 28 -0.37 -15.70 3.87
CA ILE A 28 -0.35 -16.43 2.61
C ILE A 28 0.05 -15.45 1.49
N THR A 29 1.19 -15.72 0.85
CA THR A 29 1.69 -14.92 -0.28
C THR A 29 1.37 -15.61 -1.59
N VAL A 30 0.70 -14.92 -2.51
CA VAL A 30 0.32 -15.43 -3.83
C VAL A 30 0.67 -14.44 -4.93
N ARG A 31 1.08 -14.93 -6.09
CA ARG A 31 1.39 -14.09 -7.26
C ARG A 31 0.14 -13.41 -7.80
N ASN A 32 0.29 -12.18 -8.28
CA ASN A 32 -0.80 -11.36 -8.80
C ASN A 32 -1.46 -11.91 -10.09
N ASP A 33 -0.86 -12.88 -10.73
CA ASP A 33 -1.32 -13.58 -11.92
C ASP A 33 -1.66 -15.06 -11.68
N ALA A 34 -1.55 -15.55 -10.44
CA ALA A 34 -1.76 -16.94 -10.07
C ALA A 34 -3.01 -17.17 -9.20
N ILE A 35 -3.84 -16.14 -9.03
CA ILE A 35 -5.05 -16.18 -8.19
C ILE A 35 -6.19 -15.41 -8.87
N THR A 36 -7.42 -15.84 -8.63
CA THR A 36 -8.64 -15.21 -9.13
C THR A 36 -9.47 -14.60 -8.01
N ILE A 37 -10.48 -13.77 -8.35
CA ILE A 37 -11.44 -13.23 -7.38
C ILE A 37 -12.19 -14.35 -6.65
N ASP A 38 -12.55 -15.43 -7.35
CA ASP A 38 -13.21 -16.59 -6.75
C ASP A 38 -12.31 -17.30 -5.72
N ASP A 39 -11.01 -17.33 -5.97
CA ASP A 39 -10.06 -17.90 -5.02
C ASP A 39 -9.91 -17.01 -3.79
N ILE A 40 -9.88 -15.67 -3.95
CA ILE A 40 -9.92 -14.71 -2.83
C ILE A 40 -11.20 -14.87 -2.01
N LYS A 41 -12.37 -15.02 -2.67
CA LYS A 41 -13.63 -15.29 -1.98
C LYS A 41 -13.60 -16.58 -1.18
N LYS A 42 -13.03 -17.66 -1.73
CA LYS A 42 -12.89 -18.95 -1.02
C LYS A 42 -11.89 -18.87 0.13
N MET A 43 -10.78 -18.16 -0.08
CA MET A 43 -9.74 -17.94 0.93
C MET A 43 -10.28 -17.12 2.10
N ASN A 44 -11.19 -16.16 1.82
CA ASN A 44 -11.84 -15.28 2.79
C ASN A 44 -10.82 -14.64 3.78
N PRO A 45 -9.83 -13.89 3.30
CA PRO A 45 -8.82 -13.29 4.16
C PRO A 45 -9.42 -12.17 5.02
N ASP A 46 -8.89 -12.00 6.24
CA ASP A 46 -9.26 -10.88 7.11
C ASP A 46 -8.67 -9.55 6.62
N LYS A 47 -7.52 -9.62 5.94
CA LYS A 47 -6.78 -8.46 5.40
C LYS A 47 -6.06 -8.84 4.12
N ILE A 48 -5.90 -7.85 3.22
CA ILE A 48 -5.13 -8.02 1.98
C ILE A 48 -4.00 -7.00 1.94
N ILE A 49 -2.81 -7.43 1.49
CA ILE A 49 -1.66 -6.56 1.27
C ILE A 49 -1.28 -6.62 -0.21
N PHE A 50 -1.19 -5.47 -0.86
CA PHE A 50 -0.60 -5.35 -2.20
C PHE A 50 0.88 -5.00 -2.06
N SER A 51 1.75 -5.86 -2.51
CA SER A 51 3.19 -5.69 -2.39
C SER A 51 3.74 -4.59 -3.30
N PRO A 52 4.99 -4.15 -3.08
CA PRO A 52 5.75 -3.44 -4.09
C PRO A 52 5.80 -4.21 -5.42
N GLY A 53 6.19 -3.53 -6.50
CA GLY A 53 6.35 -4.13 -7.82
C GLY A 53 7.09 -3.22 -8.80
N PRO A 54 7.73 -3.77 -9.85
CA PRO A 54 8.59 -3.03 -10.77
C PRO A 54 7.87 -2.32 -11.92
N LYS A 55 6.60 -2.63 -12.16
CA LYS A 55 5.84 -2.18 -13.34
C LYS A 55 4.97 -0.95 -13.06
N HIS A 56 4.15 -0.60 -14.03
CA HIS A 56 3.08 0.39 -13.87
C HIS A 56 1.91 -0.25 -13.08
N PRO A 57 1.19 0.49 -12.22
CA PRO A 57 0.08 -0.07 -11.43
C PRO A 57 -1.06 -0.67 -12.28
N LYS A 58 -1.25 -0.22 -13.52
CA LYS A 58 -2.20 -0.87 -14.46
C LYS A 58 -1.86 -2.34 -14.76
N ASP A 59 -0.61 -2.74 -14.56
CA ASP A 59 -0.13 -4.09 -14.80
C ASP A 59 -0.11 -4.94 -13.50
N SER A 60 -0.75 -4.47 -12.42
CA SER A 60 -0.79 -5.17 -11.12
C SER A 60 -1.78 -6.36 -11.06
N GLY A 61 -2.34 -6.74 -12.21
CA GLY A 61 -3.18 -7.95 -12.31
C GLY A 61 -4.36 -7.93 -11.36
N ILE A 62 -4.48 -8.99 -10.56
CA ILE A 62 -5.59 -9.19 -9.63
C ILE A 62 -5.80 -8.03 -8.63
N CYS A 63 -4.78 -7.20 -8.34
CA CYS A 63 -4.94 -6.08 -7.40
C CYS A 63 -6.03 -5.11 -7.84
N LEU A 64 -6.09 -4.77 -9.15
CA LEU A 64 -7.16 -3.90 -9.68
C LEU A 64 -8.51 -4.60 -9.69
N GLU A 65 -8.55 -5.89 -9.96
CA GLU A 65 -9.80 -6.66 -9.90
C GLU A 65 -10.35 -6.73 -8.47
N ILE A 66 -9.49 -6.92 -7.46
CA ILE A 66 -9.87 -6.87 -6.04
C ILE A 66 -10.47 -5.52 -5.69
N LEU A 67 -9.83 -4.42 -6.08
CA LEU A 67 -10.35 -3.07 -5.82
C LEU A 67 -11.71 -2.83 -6.46
N ASN A 68 -11.90 -3.27 -7.71
CA ASN A 68 -13.17 -3.13 -8.44
C ASN A 68 -14.31 -4.00 -7.88
N ASN A 69 -13.97 -5.09 -7.17
CA ASN A 69 -14.94 -6.02 -6.59
C ASN A 69 -14.95 -5.95 -5.05
N ILE A 70 -14.41 -4.90 -4.45
CA ILE A 70 -14.19 -4.83 -2.99
C ILE A 70 -15.49 -4.93 -2.17
N ASP A 71 -16.59 -4.39 -2.68
CA ASP A 71 -17.89 -4.47 -2.01
C ASP A 71 -18.43 -5.91 -1.98
N GLU A 72 -18.19 -6.68 -3.05
CA GLU A 72 -18.53 -8.12 -3.12
C GLU A 72 -17.63 -8.97 -2.22
N LEU A 73 -16.40 -8.49 -1.93
CA LEU A 73 -15.45 -9.11 -1.02
C LEU A 73 -15.69 -8.71 0.46
N GLY A 74 -16.79 -8.00 0.77
CA GLY A 74 -17.14 -7.62 2.14
C GLY A 74 -16.34 -6.43 2.68
N ASN A 75 -15.77 -5.60 1.80
CA ASN A 75 -14.93 -4.45 2.18
C ASN A 75 -13.72 -4.84 3.04
N ILE A 76 -13.04 -5.93 2.67
CA ILE A 76 -11.82 -6.39 3.35
C ILE A 76 -10.80 -5.25 3.42
N PRO A 77 -10.17 -5.00 4.58
CA PRO A 77 -9.10 -4.01 4.72
C PRO A 77 -7.93 -4.30 3.76
N ILE A 78 -7.46 -3.26 3.05
CA ILE A 78 -6.35 -3.38 2.11
C ILE A 78 -5.23 -2.41 2.48
N LEU A 79 -3.99 -2.91 2.48
CA LEU A 79 -2.78 -2.10 2.56
C LEU A 79 -2.02 -2.18 1.23
N GLY A 80 -1.78 -1.03 0.60
CA GLY A 80 -0.95 -0.91 -0.60
C GLY A 80 0.45 -0.39 -0.29
N ILE A 81 1.49 -1.07 -0.76
CA ILE A 81 2.90 -0.68 -0.59
C ILE A 81 3.50 -0.36 -1.96
N CYS A 82 4.02 0.84 -2.15
CA CYS A 82 4.66 1.31 -3.37
C CYS A 82 3.77 1.12 -4.62
N LEU A 83 3.96 0.07 -5.41
CA LEU A 83 3.08 -0.26 -6.54
C LEU A 83 1.64 -0.46 -6.08
N GLY A 84 1.43 -1.12 -4.94
CA GLY A 84 0.10 -1.30 -4.34
C GLY A 84 -0.55 0.04 -3.98
N HIS A 85 0.20 0.99 -3.42
CA HIS A 85 -0.24 2.37 -3.20
C HIS A 85 -0.69 3.02 -4.51
N GLN A 86 0.13 2.91 -5.56
CA GLN A 86 -0.19 3.51 -6.86
C GLN A 86 -1.43 2.85 -7.49
N ALA A 87 -1.62 1.54 -7.33
CA ALA A 87 -2.79 0.83 -7.83
C ALA A 87 -4.09 1.31 -7.15
N ILE A 88 -4.07 1.49 -5.83
CA ILE A 88 -5.20 2.03 -5.08
C ILE A 88 -5.48 3.47 -5.51
N GLY A 89 -4.48 4.37 -5.47
CA GLY A 89 -4.66 5.76 -5.87
C GLY A 89 -5.20 5.91 -7.28
N MET A 90 -4.70 5.11 -8.24
CA MET A 90 -5.17 5.08 -9.63
C MET A 90 -6.62 4.56 -9.72
N ASN A 91 -6.98 3.53 -8.96
CA ASN A 91 -8.33 2.95 -8.99
C ASN A 91 -9.40 3.95 -8.54
N PHE A 92 -9.06 4.84 -7.62
CA PHE A 92 -9.94 5.92 -7.18
C PHE A 92 -9.91 7.18 -8.08
N GLY A 93 -9.15 7.16 -9.19
CA GLY A 93 -9.11 8.25 -10.18
C GLY A 93 -7.91 9.18 -10.08
N GLY A 94 -6.94 8.89 -9.23
CA GLY A 94 -5.65 9.59 -9.20
C GLY A 94 -4.84 9.35 -10.48
N GLU A 95 -3.99 10.31 -10.83
CA GLU A 95 -3.10 10.22 -11.99
C GLU A 95 -1.75 9.63 -11.61
N ILE A 96 -1.27 8.66 -12.39
CA ILE A 96 0.10 8.15 -12.23
C ILE A 96 1.06 9.00 -13.03
N ARG A 97 1.97 9.66 -12.35
CA ARG A 97 3.01 10.49 -12.95
C ARG A 97 4.41 9.97 -12.65
N ARG A 98 5.35 10.36 -13.49
CA ARG A 98 6.75 10.00 -13.33
C ARG A 98 7.52 11.15 -12.67
N LEU A 99 8.38 10.82 -11.71
CA LEU A 99 9.34 11.76 -11.14
C LEU A 99 10.35 12.18 -12.21
N GLU A 100 10.71 13.46 -12.23
CA GLU A 100 11.80 13.95 -13.08
C GLU A 100 13.12 13.23 -12.78
N ASN A 101 13.37 13.01 -11.50
CA ASN A 101 14.54 12.28 -11.01
C ASN A 101 14.09 11.04 -10.22
N PRO A 102 14.16 9.83 -10.79
CA PRO A 102 13.84 8.60 -10.08
C PRO A 102 14.67 8.45 -8.81
N LEU A 103 14.01 7.99 -7.74
CA LEU A 103 14.64 7.81 -6.44
C LEU A 103 14.86 6.31 -6.17
N HIS A 104 16.12 5.92 -6.03
CA HIS A 104 16.51 4.55 -5.73
C HIS A 104 17.47 4.56 -4.53
N GLY A 105 16.98 4.14 -3.35
CA GLY A 105 17.76 4.10 -2.13
C GLY A 105 18.10 5.48 -1.55
N LYS A 106 17.36 6.52 -1.92
CA LYS A 106 17.52 7.87 -1.36
C LYS A 106 16.59 8.10 -0.17
N THR A 107 17.17 8.68 0.87
CA THR A 107 16.41 9.08 2.06
C THR A 107 15.73 10.42 1.80
N SER A 108 14.45 10.53 2.15
CA SER A 108 13.70 11.79 2.20
C SER A 108 13.02 11.97 3.55
N GLU A 109 12.86 13.20 4.00
CA GLU A 109 12.03 13.50 5.15
C GLU A 109 10.56 13.54 4.71
N ILE A 110 9.68 12.87 5.46
CA ILE A 110 8.24 12.99 5.31
C ILE A 110 7.63 13.72 6.49
N THR A 111 6.55 14.45 6.21
CA THR A 111 5.73 15.13 7.22
C THR A 111 4.36 14.47 7.26
N VAL A 112 3.97 13.98 8.43
CA VAL A 112 2.61 13.49 8.71
C VAL A 112 1.67 14.67 8.78
N LEU A 113 0.57 14.63 8.06
CA LEU A 113 -0.42 15.70 7.94
C LEU A 113 -1.69 15.43 8.75
N SER A 114 -2.08 14.16 8.92
CA SER A 114 -3.28 13.77 9.65
C SER A 114 -2.91 13.18 11.02
N GLU A 115 -3.41 13.81 12.09
CA GLU A 115 -3.23 13.30 13.47
C GLU A 115 -4.09 12.06 13.74
N ASN A 116 -5.13 11.84 12.92
CA ASN A 116 -6.03 10.70 13.01
C ASN A 116 -5.61 9.51 12.15
N SER A 117 -4.50 9.64 11.43
CA SER A 117 -3.99 8.58 10.58
C SER A 117 -3.74 7.28 11.35
N VAL A 118 -4.29 6.19 10.85
CA VAL A 118 -4.04 4.86 11.40
C VAL A 118 -2.61 4.42 11.15
N LEU A 119 -2.08 4.72 9.94
CA LEU A 119 -0.71 4.38 9.54
C LEU A 119 0.35 5.01 10.45
N PHE A 120 0.14 6.26 10.87
CA PHE A 120 1.15 7.06 11.59
C PHE A 120 0.90 7.16 13.10
N LYS A 121 -0.01 6.36 13.64
CA LYS A 121 -0.31 6.37 15.07
C LYS A 121 0.95 6.08 15.89
N ASN A 122 1.26 6.97 16.85
CA ASN A 122 2.43 6.90 17.71
C ASN A 122 3.78 7.12 17.00
N LEU A 123 3.80 7.64 15.78
CA LEU A 123 5.02 8.01 15.08
C LEU A 123 5.27 9.52 15.18
N PRO A 124 6.54 9.96 15.07
CA PRO A 124 6.87 11.39 15.04
C PRO A 124 6.18 12.08 13.86
N LYS A 125 5.85 13.37 14.02
CA LYS A 125 5.27 14.18 12.94
C LYS A 125 6.18 14.28 11.71
N LYS A 126 7.50 14.15 11.90
CA LYS A 126 8.50 14.13 10.83
C LYS A 126 9.50 13.03 11.08
N PHE A 127 9.83 12.30 10.02
CA PHE A 127 10.87 11.28 10.06
C PHE A 127 11.39 10.97 8.65
N LYS A 128 12.55 10.29 8.59
CA LYS A 128 13.18 9.93 7.33
C LYS A 128 12.72 8.55 6.88
N VAL A 129 12.46 8.44 5.57
CA VAL A 129 12.10 7.20 4.89
C VAL A 129 13.00 6.95 3.70
N MET A 130 13.16 5.70 3.32
CA MET A 130 13.91 5.33 2.12
C MET A 130 12.94 5.17 0.95
N ARG A 131 13.21 5.85 -0.16
CA ARG A 131 12.38 5.85 -1.36
C ARG A 131 13.01 5.02 -2.46
N TYR A 132 12.17 4.18 -3.10
CA TYR A 132 12.53 3.31 -4.21
C TYR A 132 11.46 3.37 -5.31
N HIS A 133 11.10 4.57 -5.77
CA HIS A 133 10.06 4.70 -6.77
C HIS A 133 10.41 5.73 -7.84
N SER A 134 9.92 5.52 -9.04
CA SER A 134 9.98 6.45 -10.17
C SER A 134 8.61 7.00 -10.55
N LEU A 135 7.54 6.38 -10.06
CA LEU A 135 6.15 6.79 -10.26
C LEU A 135 5.54 7.26 -8.93
N TYR A 136 4.57 8.15 -9.02
CA TYR A 136 3.79 8.63 -7.88
C TYR A 136 2.36 8.90 -8.29
N VAL A 137 1.46 8.99 -7.32
CA VAL A 137 0.06 9.37 -7.52
C VAL A 137 -0.06 10.88 -7.38
N ASP A 138 -0.60 11.52 -8.41
CA ASP A 138 -0.96 12.93 -8.42
C ASP A 138 -2.48 13.09 -8.56
N ASN A 139 -2.98 14.32 -8.42
CA ASN A 139 -4.42 14.62 -8.49
C ASN A 139 -5.25 13.67 -7.60
N ILE A 140 -4.82 13.55 -6.33
CA ILE A 140 -5.46 12.67 -5.35
C ILE A 140 -6.96 13.00 -5.26
N PRO A 141 -7.85 12.02 -5.51
CA PRO A 141 -9.30 12.23 -5.48
C PRO A 141 -9.81 12.51 -4.06
N GLU A 142 -10.99 13.13 -3.96
CA GLU A 142 -11.56 13.59 -2.70
C GLU A 142 -11.87 12.46 -1.69
N GLU A 143 -12.07 11.24 -2.16
CA GLU A 143 -12.30 10.06 -1.35
C GLU A 143 -11.07 9.65 -0.53
N LEU A 144 -9.88 10.07 -0.99
CA LEU A 144 -8.60 9.78 -0.35
C LEU A 144 -8.08 11.00 0.41
N GLU A 145 -7.66 10.79 1.65
CA GLU A 145 -6.96 11.79 2.46
C GLU A 145 -5.45 11.59 2.33
N VAL A 146 -4.72 12.63 1.96
CA VAL A 146 -3.25 12.60 1.99
C VAL A 146 -2.80 12.72 3.44
N THR A 147 -2.28 11.64 4.00
CA THR A 147 -1.87 11.57 5.41
C THR A 147 -0.39 11.84 5.64
N ALA A 148 0.44 11.77 4.59
CA ALA A 148 1.83 12.21 4.64
C ALA A 148 2.34 12.72 3.28
N ARG A 149 3.26 13.70 3.32
CA ARG A 149 3.99 14.21 2.14
C ARG A 149 5.49 14.25 2.40
N SER A 150 6.24 14.06 1.33
CA SER A 150 7.69 14.32 1.30
C SER A 150 7.99 15.81 1.14
N GLU A 151 9.23 16.20 1.40
CA GLU A 151 9.72 17.58 1.28
C GLU A 151 9.58 18.16 -0.14
N ASP A 152 9.57 17.32 -1.17
CA ASP A 152 9.29 17.67 -2.57
C ASP A 152 7.79 17.71 -2.91
N GLY A 153 6.90 17.60 -1.89
CA GLY A 153 5.45 17.74 -2.03
C GLY A 153 4.70 16.50 -2.53
N ILE A 154 5.38 15.39 -2.79
CA ILE A 154 4.77 14.16 -3.24
C ILE A 154 3.92 13.53 -2.12
N ALA A 155 2.72 13.06 -2.44
CA ALA A 155 1.91 12.27 -1.51
C ALA A 155 2.61 10.92 -1.25
N MET A 156 3.00 10.71 0.00
CA MET A 156 3.76 9.53 0.41
C MET A 156 2.89 8.50 1.13
N ALA A 157 1.76 8.92 1.64
CA ALA A 157 0.72 8.05 2.16
C ALA A 157 -0.65 8.69 1.97
N VAL A 158 -1.64 7.86 1.71
CA VAL A 158 -3.04 8.24 1.68
C VAL A 158 -3.88 7.20 2.40
N GLU A 159 -5.02 7.62 2.90
CA GLU A 159 -6.01 6.78 3.55
C GLU A 159 -7.39 7.09 2.98
N HIS A 160 -8.20 6.07 2.74
CA HIS A 160 -9.57 6.28 2.28
C HIS A 160 -10.45 6.74 3.46
N LYS A 161 -11.26 7.77 3.27
CA LYS A 161 -12.03 8.43 4.33
C LYS A 161 -13.10 7.55 4.99
N VAL A 162 -13.54 6.49 4.30
CA VAL A 162 -14.65 5.62 4.76
C VAL A 162 -14.26 4.15 4.80
N LYS A 163 -13.56 3.65 3.76
CA LYS A 163 -13.11 2.25 3.67
C LYS A 163 -11.73 2.12 4.29
N ILE A 164 -11.38 0.95 4.79
CA ILE A 164 -10.05 0.72 5.36
C ILE A 164 -9.07 0.39 4.22
N PHE A 165 -8.73 1.40 3.43
CA PHE A 165 -7.63 1.39 2.48
C PHE A 165 -6.52 2.27 3.01
N LEU A 166 -5.38 1.67 3.25
CA LEU A 166 -4.17 2.32 3.74
C LEU A 166 -3.09 2.11 2.70
N GLU A 167 -2.31 3.14 2.42
CA GLU A 167 -1.31 3.01 1.38
C GLU A 167 -0.12 3.94 1.63
N TYR A 168 1.09 3.47 1.32
CA TYR A 168 2.29 4.27 1.42
C TYR A 168 3.34 3.91 0.35
N SER A 169 4.16 4.90 0.00
CA SER A 169 5.10 4.85 -1.13
C SER A 169 6.55 4.55 -0.75
N PHE A 170 6.80 3.98 0.43
CA PHE A 170 8.15 3.69 0.92
C PHE A 170 8.18 2.36 1.70
N ILE A 171 9.37 1.82 1.95
CA ILE A 171 9.54 0.55 2.69
C ILE A 171 10.22 0.87 4.01
N GLN A 172 9.51 0.68 5.12
CA GLN A 172 10.06 0.83 6.47
C GLN A 172 9.28 -0.01 7.48
N ASN A 173 9.97 -0.73 8.34
CA ASN A 173 9.42 -1.75 9.24
C ASN A 173 8.35 -1.24 10.23
N HIS A 174 8.47 0.02 10.69
CA HIS A 174 7.60 0.59 11.72
C HIS A 174 6.12 0.73 11.29
N PHE A 175 5.83 0.74 9.99
CA PHE A 175 4.47 0.92 9.47
C PHE A 175 3.64 -0.34 9.55
N LEU A 176 4.29 -1.48 9.37
CA LEU A 176 3.62 -2.77 9.47
C LEU A 176 3.14 -3.06 10.91
N GLN A 177 3.76 -2.45 11.94
CA GLN A 177 3.32 -2.56 13.34
C GLN A 177 1.91 -1.99 13.59
N ASN A 178 1.46 -1.03 12.77
CA ASN A 178 0.12 -0.47 12.91
C ASN A 178 -0.95 -1.33 12.21
N MET A 179 -0.54 -2.33 11.41
CA MET A 179 -1.46 -3.27 10.77
C MET A 179 -2.21 -4.18 11.76
N GLU A 180 -1.67 -4.44 12.95
CA GLU A 180 -2.38 -5.19 14.00
C GLU A 180 -3.66 -4.48 14.47
N LYS A 181 -3.75 -3.16 14.25
CA LYS A 181 -4.81 -2.31 14.75
C LYS A 181 -5.93 -2.05 13.74
N ILE A 182 -5.79 -2.59 12.53
CA ILE A 182 -6.76 -2.59 11.45
C ILE A 182 -7.49 -3.94 11.43
#